data_e21af2d2c8c7b18290a5483161873e04
#
_entry.id   e21af2d2c8c7b18290a5483161873e04
#
_cell.length_a   1.000
_cell.length_b   1.000
_cell.length_c   1.000
_cell.angle_alpha   90.00
_cell.angle_beta   90.00
_cell.angle_gamma   90.00
#
_symmetry.space_group_name_H-M   'P 1'
#
loop_
_entity.id
_entity.type
_entity.pdbx_description
1 polymer ?
#
loop_
_entity_poly.entity_id
_entity_poly.type
_entity_poly.pdbx_seq_one_letter_code
_entity_poly.pdbx_strand_id
1 'polypeptide(L)'
;MFEPVHLIQPVGEVAVRMVKLVTKAFEEKSVDDLGKISEMDDYLDKTMREDLIKIIDFINENEQSADVCTYYISVIKYLERVGDHACKMAEKVNFMVTGMRARIE
;
A
#
# COMPACT_ATOMS: atom_id res chain seq x y z
N MET A 1 -1.28 25.93 0.85
CA MET A 1 -0.55 25.42 2.04
C MET A 1 -0.52 23.89 2.02
N PHE A 2 0.63 23.32 2.34
CA PHE A 2 0.77 21.85 2.42
C PHE A 2 0.15 21.34 3.72
N GLU A 3 -0.70 20.29 3.60
CA GLU A 3 -1.28 19.60 4.74
C GLU A 3 -1.05 18.10 4.58
N PRO A 4 -0.48 17.41 5.60
CA PRO A 4 -0.16 16.00 5.49
C PRO A 4 -1.34 15.09 5.16
N VAL A 5 -2.56 15.50 5.48
CA VAL A 5 -3.75 14.70 5.17
C VAL A 5 -3.88 14.41 3.67
N HIS A 6 -3.36 15.30 2.82
CA HIS A 6 -3.43 15.12 1.37
C HIS A 6 -2.51 14.01 0.86
N LEU A 7 -1.60 13.52 1.69
CA LEU A 7 -0.71 12.42 1.32
C LEU A 7 -1.41 11.06 1.41
N ILE A 8 -2.49 10.97 2.17
CA ILE A 8 -3.13 9.69 2.49
C ILE A 8 -3.95 9.16 1.31
N GLN A 9 -4.70 10.02 0.63
CA GLN A 9 -5.62 9.59 -0.43
C GLN A 9 -4.93 8.84 -1.57
N PRO A 10 -3.80 9.32 -2.13
CA PRO A 10 -3.14 8.57 -3.20
C PRO A 10 -2.67 7.19 -2.76
N VAL A 11 -2.16 7.06 -1.54
CA VAL A 11 -1.73 5.78 -0.97
C VAL A 11 -2.91 4.85 -0.81
N GLY A 12 -4.02 5.36 -0.26
CA GLY A 12 -5.25 4.60 -0.08
C GLY A 12 -5.81 4.10 -1.39
N GLU A 13 -5.78 4.91 -2.44
CA GLU A 13 -6.27 4.52 -3.75
C GLU A 13 -5.48 3.35 -4.34
N VAL A 14 -4.15 3.35 -4.17
CA VAL A 14 -3.32 2.27 -4.66
C VAL A 14 -3.59 0.99 -3.87
N ALA A 15 -3.70 1.08 -2.54
CA ALA A 15 -4.01 -0.08 -1.70
C ALA A 15 -5.34 -0.72 -2.09
N VAL A 16 -6.36 0.09 -2.35
CA VAL A 16 -7.67 -0.41 -2.79
C VAL A 16 -7.56 -1.11 -4.14
N ARG A 17 -6.81 -0.54 -5.08
CA ARG A 17 -6.60 -1.17 -6.38
C ARG A 17 -5.93 -2.53 -6.26
N MET A 18 -4.95 -2.64 -5.36
CA MET A 18 -4.26 -3.91 -5.13
C MET A 18 -5.24 -4.98 -4.66
N VAL A 19 -6.11 -4.64 -3.70
CA VAL A 19 -7.11 -5.56 -3.19
C VAL A 19 -8.10 -5.96 -4.28
N LYS A 20 -8.58 -5.02 -5.07
CA LYS A 20 -9.51 -5.29 -6.16
C LYS A 20 -8.89 -6.20 -7.21
N LEU A 21 -7.63 -5.96 -7.55
CA LEU A 21 -6.93 -6.72 -8.57
C LEU A 21 -6.71 -8.17 -8.12
N VAL A 22 -6.30 -8.39 -6.87
CA VAL A 22 -6.08 -9.73 -6.36
C VAL A 22 -7.40 -10.49 -6.18
N THR A 23 -8.46 -9.80 -5.78
CA THR A 23 -9.80 -10.38 -5.64
C THR A 23 -10.31 -10.86 -7.00
N LYS A 24 -10.13 -10.04 -8.02
CA LYS A 24 -10.50 -10.38 -9.39
C LYS A 24 -9.71 -11.59 -9.89
N ALA A 25 -8.39 -11.60 -9.64
CA ALA A 25 -7.54 -12.72 -10.01
C ALA A 25 -8.00 -14.01 -9.36
N PHE A 26 -8.39 -13.94 -8.09
CA PHE A 26 -8.92 -15.09 -7.37
C PHE A 26 -10.22 -15.61 -8.02
N GLU A 27 -11.15 -14.72 -8.32
CA GLU A 27 -12.44 -15.09 -8.93
C GLU A 27 -12.26 -15.71 -10.31
N GLU A 28 -11.39 -15.13 -11.12
CA GLU A 28 -11.14 -15.58 -12.50
C GLU A 28 -10.14 -16.72 -12.57
N LYS A 29 -9.51 -17.09 -11.46
CA LYS A 29 -8.44 -18.09 -11.39
C LYS A 29 -7.34 -17.78 -12.40
N SER A 30 -6.95 -16.51 -12.46
CA SER A 30 -5.97 -16.00 -13.43
C SER A 30 -4.76 -15.42 -12.72
N VAL A 31 -3.57 -15.65 -13.30
CA VAL A 31 -2.33 -15.04 -12.80
C VAL A 31 -1.84 -13.90 -13.70
N ASP A 32 -2.61 -13.55 -14.73
CA ASP A 32 -2.17 -12.64 -15.78
C ASP A 32 -1.77 -11.26 -15.26
N ASP A 33 -2.49 -10.72 -14.26
CA ASP A 33 -2.26 -9.38 -13.74
C ASP A 33 -1.51 -9.36 -12.40
N LEU A 34 -1.10 -10.53 -11.88
CA LEU A 34 -0.47 -10.58 -10.56
C LEU A 34 0.86 -9.82 -10.49
N GLY A 35 1.59 -9.72 -11.61
CA GLY A 35 2.82 -8.93 -11.65
C GLY A 35 2.61 -7.46 -11.36
N LYS A 36 1.42 -6.93 -11.65
CA LYS A 36 1.09 -5.54 -11.37
C LYS A 36 1.02 -5.27 -9.86
N ILE A 37 0.68 -6.28 -9.07
CA ILE A 37 0.63 -6.17 -7.59
C ILE A 37 2.02 -5.83 -7.06
N SER A 38 3.06 -6.50 -7.58
CA SER A 38 4.44 -6.23 -7.16
C SER A 38 4.85 -4.78 -7.47
N GLU A 39 4.49 -4.29 -8.64
CA GLU A 39 4.79 -2.91 -9.04
C GLU A 39 4.06 -1.91 -8.13
N MET A 40 2.81 -2.19 -7.80
CA MET A 40 2.02 -1.35 -6.91
C MET A 40 2.59 -1.35 -5.50
N ASP A 41 3.06 -2.51 -5.02
CA ASP A 41 3.67 -2.62 -3.70
C ASP A 41 4.96 -1.80 -3.62
N ASP A 42 5.79 -1.86 -4.66
CA ASP A 42 7.02 -1.06 -4.74
C ASP A 42 6.69 0.44 -4.72
N TYR A 43 5.66 0.84 -5.46
CA TYR A 43 5.19 2.23 -5.47
C TYR A 43 4.72 2.65 -4.07
N LEU A 44 3.94 1.81 -3.40
CA LEU A 44 3.48 2.09 -2.04
C LEU A 44 4.64 2.28 -1.08
N ASP A 45 5.58 1.36 -1.07
CA ASP A 45 6.73 1.42 -0.16
C ASP A 45 7.54 2.69 -0.37
N LYS A 46 7.80 3.05 -1.62
CA LYS A 46 8.56 4.26 -1.95
C LYS A 46 7.79 5.51 -1.52
N THR A 47 6.52 5.58 -1.90
CA THR A 47 5.68 6.75 -1.62
C THR A 47 5.51 6.94 -0.11
N MET A 48 5.33 5.84 0.63
CA MET A 48 5.16 5.92 2.08
C MET A 48 6.42 6.40 2.78
N ARG A 49 7.60 5.97 2.32
CA ARG A 49 8.86 6.48 2.88
C ARG A 49 9.00 7.98 2.65
N GLU A 50 8.66 8.44 1.45
CA GLU A 50 8.70 9.86 1.12
C GLU A 50 7.67 10.65 1.94
N ASP A 51 6.48 10.10 2.10
CA ASP A 51 5.40 10.74 2.87
C ASP A 51 5.75 10.85 4.34
N LEU A 52 6.38 9.83 4.92
CA LEU A 52 6.80 9.86 6.31
C LEU A 52 7.83 10.99 6.55
N ILE A 53 8.76 11.16 5.61
CA ILE A 53 9.74 12.24 5.69
C ILE A 53 9.04 13.61 5.65
N LYS A 54 8.08 13.77 4.74
CA LYS A 54 7.31 15.02 4.64
C LYS A 54 6.52 15.32 5.90
N ILE A 55 5.94 14.30 6.51
CA ILE A 55 5.17 14.45 7.75
C ILE A 55 6.10 14.86 8.91
N ILE A 56 7.26 14.22 9.01
CA ILE A 56 8.25 14.55 10.04
C ILE A 56 8.73 15.98 9.87
N ASP A 57 9.03 16.41 8.66
CA ASP A 57 9.44 17.79 8.38
C ASP A 57 8.33 18.76 8.76
N PHE A 58 7.08 18.43 8.47
CA PHE A 58 5.94 19.26 8.83
C PHE A 58 5.81 19.39 10.35
N ILE A 59 5.99 18.31 11.10
CA ILE A 59 5.94 18.31 12.56
C ILE A 59 7.04 19.23 13.13
N ASN A 60 8.25 19.15 12.56
CA ASN A 60 9.37 19.98 13.03
C ASN A 60 9.11 21.45 12.85
N GLU A 61 8.35 21.83 11.83
CA GLU A 61 7.99 23.23 11.58
C GLU A 61 6.69 23.64 12.30
N ASN A 62 5.88 22.68 12.70
CA ASN A 62 4.56 22.90 13.29
C ASN A 62 4.35 21.96 14.48
N GLU A 63 5.09 22.18 15.57
CA GLU A 63 5.09 21.30 16.73
C GLU A 63 3.69 21.06 17.31
N GLN A 64 2.81 22.03 17.23
CA GLN A 64 1.45 21.89 17.73
C GLN A 64 0.62 20.87 16.95
N SER A 65 1.07 20.45 15.79
CA SER A 65 0.36 19.46 14.97
C SER A 65 0.86 18.04 15.17
N ALA A 66 1.82 17.81 16.08
CA ALA A 66 2.42 16.49 16.29
C ALA A 66 1.37 15.42 16.61
N ASP A 67 0.39 15.73 17.45
CA ASP A 67 -0.64 14.75 17.82
C ASP A 67 -1.47 14.32 16.61
N VAL A 68 -1.88 15.26 15.78
CA VAL A 68 -2.68 14.97 14.57
C VAL A 68 -1.84 14.16 13.58
N CYS A 69 -0.58 14.54 13.40
CA CYS A 69 0.30 13.85 12.45
C CYS A 69 0.59 12.41 12.87
N THR A 70 0.55 12.11 14.18
CA THR A 70 0.67 10.75 14.67
C THR A 70 -0.44 9.86 14.10
N TYR A 71 -1.66 10.38 14.00
CA TYR A 71 -2.77 9.64 13.40
C TYR A 71 -2.55 9.44 11.90
N TYR A 72 -2.02 10.43 11.19
CA TYR A 72 -1.71 10.28 9.77
C TYR A 72 -0.68 9.18 9.55
N ILE A 73 0.37 9.13 10.37
CA ILE A 73 1.39 8.08 10.28
C ILE A 73 0.76 6.71 10.53
N SER A 74 -0.13 6.61 11.51
CA SER A 74 -0.83 5.35 11.81
C SER A 74 -1.66 4.87 10.63
N VAL A 75 -2.41 5.77 9.99
CA VAL A 75 -3.24 5.44 8.84
C VAL A 75 -2.37 4.94 7.68
N ILE A 76 -1.26 5.63 7.41
CA ILE A 76 -0.33 5.24 6.36
C ILE A 76 0.21 3.82 6.62
N LYS A 77 0.58 3.52 7.87
CA LYS A 77 1.07 2.18 8.23
C LYS A 77 0.00 1.10 8.06
N TYR A 78 -1.25 1.40 8.38
CA TYR A 78 -2.34 0.45 8.12
C TYR A 78 -2.54 0.21 6.64
N LEU A 79 -2.41 1.24 5.81
CA LEU A 79 -2.50 1.08 4.36
C LEU A 79 -1.34 0.24 3.82
N GLU A 80 -0.14 0.37 4.41
CA GLU A 80 0.98 -0.50 4.07
C GLU A 80 0.64 -1.96 4.34
N ARG A 81 0.03 -2.24 5.49
CA ARG A 81 -0.38 -3.60 5.82
C ARG A 81 -1.42 -4.14 4.84
N VAL A 82 -2.33 -3.29 4.38
CA VAL A 82 -3.30 -3.69 3.35
C VAL A 82 -2.56 -4.12 2.08
N GLY A 83 -1.56 -3.35 1.65
CA GLY A 83 -0.73 -3.70 0.51
C GLY A 83 0.01 -5.02 0.70
N ASP A 84 0.63 -5.22 1.87
CA ASP A 84 1.34 -6.45 2.19
C ASP A 84 0.40 -7.66 2.15
N HIS A 85 -0.81 -7.52 2.68
CA HIS A 85 -1.80 -8.59 2.63
C HIS A 85 -2.24 -8.88 1.21
N ALA A 86 -2.39 -7.85 0.38
CA ALA A 86 -2.71 -8.05 -1.04
C ALA A 86 -1.62 -8.86 -1.74
N CYS A 87 -0.34 -8.60 -1.44
CA CYS A 87 0.77 -9.37 -1.99
C CYS A 87 0.71 -10.83 -1.56
N LYS A 88 0.42 -11.07 -0.28
CA LYS A 88 0.29 -12.44 0.22
C LYS A 88 -0.89 -13.17 -0.40
N MET A 89 -2.00 -12.48 -0.60
CA MET A 89 -3.14 -13.05 -1.30
C MET A 89 -2.79 -13.39 -2.75
N ALA A 90 -2.02 -12.52 -3.42
CA ALA A 90 -1.56 -12.77 -4.78
C ALA A 90 -0.68 -14.01 -4.86
N GLU A 91 0.19 -14.22 -3.88
CA GLU A 91 1.01 -15.44 -3.79
C GLU A 91 0.14 -16.70 -3.68
N LYS A 92 -0.94 -16.61 -2.87
CA LYS A 92 -1.87 -17.73 -2.72
C LYS A 92 -2.65 -18.01 -4.00
N VAL A 93 -3.09 -16.96 -4.69
CA VAL A 93 -3.76 -17.13 -5.99
C VAL A 93 -2.84 -17.78 -6.99
N ASN A 94 -1.58 -17.33 -7.05
CA ASN A 94 -0.59 -17.92 -7.95
C ASN A 94 -0.42 -19.40 -7.67
N PHE A 95 -0.27 -19.79 -6.41
CA PHE A 95 -0.12 -21.18 -6.03
C PHE A 95 -1.37 -22.01 -6.38
N MET A 96 -2.55 -21.45 -6.12
CA MET A 96 -3.81 -22.11 -6.42
C MET A 96 -3.96 -22.43 -7.91
N VAL A 97 -3.55 -21.49 -8.77
CA VAL A 97 -3.73 -21.60 -10.22
C VAL A 97 -2.62 -22.42 -10.86
N THR A 98 -1.36 -22.20 -10.46
CA THR A 98 -0.20 -22.80 -11.13
C THR A 98 0.35 -24.02 -10.41
N GLY A 99 0.04 -24.20 -9.15
CA GLY A 99 0.65 -25.22 -8.31
C GLY A 99 2.10 -24.92 -7.92
N MET A 100 2.60 -23.74 -8.28
CA MET A 100 3.98 -23.33 -8.01
C MET A 100 4.00 -22.14 -7.07
N ARG A 101 4.88 -22.19 -6.07
CA ARG A 101 5.06 -21.06 -5.16
C ARG A 101 5.84 -19.95 -5.84
N ALA A 102 5.37 -18.72 -5.69
CA ALA A 102 6.06 -17.55 -6.15
C ALA A 102 5.98 -16.49 -5.07
N ARG A 103 7.02 -15.66 -4.98
CA ARG A 103 7.03 -14.53 -4.05
C ARG A 103 6.72 -13.27 -4.84
N ILE A 104 5.66 -12.58 -4.46
CA ILE A 104 5.18 -11.40 -5.19
C ILE A 104 5.80 -10.09 -4.65
N GLU A 105 6.05 -10.02 -3.36
CA GLU A 105 6.64 -8.83 -2.73
C GLU A 105 8.14 -8.72 -2.86
#